data_c3a6c03441b9034b64ceb9c3a5c40c08
#
_entry.id   c3a6c03441b9034b64ceb9c3a5c40c08
#
_cell.length_a   1.000
_cell.length_b   1.000
_cell.length_c   1.000
_cell.angle_alpha   90.00
_cell.angle_beta   90.00
_cell.angle_gamma   90.00
#
_symmetry.space_group_name_H-M   'P 1'
#
loop_
_entity.id
_entity.type
_entity.pdbx_description
1 polymer ?
#
loop_
_entity_poly.entity_id
_entity_poly.type
_entity_poly.pdbx_seq_one_letter_code
_entity_poly.pdbx_strand_id
1 'polypeptide(L)'
;IGAANPIDAFVRQNLAEKQIVPAPEAGKSRLLRRLAFDLTGLPPTPEEVAAFLADGRPGAYERQVDRLLASAHYGERMAVWWLDVARFTDTVGFHGDQNQRIFPYRDYVINAFNANKRFDQFTLEQLAGDLLPNPTSEQRVATGYNRLNMMTREGGAQPAEYLAKYGAERVRAVAAAWFGST
;
A
#
# COMPACT_ATOMS: atom_id res chain seq x y z
N ILE A 1 31.10 -14.03 9.16
CA ILE A 1 29.86 -14.60 8.60
C ILE A 1 29.34 -13.58 7.61
N GLY A 2 29.67 -13.75 6.30
CA GLY A 2 29.22 -12.86 5.24
C GLY A 2 27.71 -12.98 5.08
N ALA A 3 26.96 -11.96 5.54
CA ALA A 3 25.58 -11.83 5.16
C ALA A 3 25.53 -11.21 3.76
N ALA A 4 24.84 -11.84 2.83
CA ALA A 4 24.66 -11.33 1.47
C ALA A 4 23.81 -10.03 1.45
N ASN A 5 23.07 -9.77 2.52
CA ASN A 5 22.19 -8.61 2.69
C ASN A 5 22.57 -7.87 4.00
N PRO A 6 22.73 -6.52 3.97
CA PRO A 6 23.00 -5.73 5.17
C PRO A 6 21.95 -5.90 6.27
N ILE A 7 20.67 -6.07 5.93
CA ILE A 7 19.60 -6.30 6.91
C ILE A 7 19.83 -7.59 7.67
N ASP A 8 20.25 -8.67 6.98
CA ASP A 8 20.58 -9.94 7.62
C ASP A 8 21.75 -9.81 8.58
N ALA A 9 22.71 -8.92 8.31
CA ALA A 9 23.82 -8.66 9.21
C ALA A 9 23.34 -8.10 10.56
N PHE A 10 22.46 -7.10 10.54
CA PHE A 10 21.85 -6.53 11.75
C PHE A 10 21.00 -7.56 12.51
N VAL A 11 20.15 -8.32 11.79
CA VAL A 11 19.33 -9.36 12.42
C VAL A 11 20.19 -10.42 13.08
N ARG A 12 21.23 -10.92 12.40
CA ARG A 12 22.17 -11.94 12.94
C ARG A 12 22.96 -11.44 14.11
N GLN A 13 23.39 -10.17 14.11
CA GLN A 13 24.06 -9.56 15.24
C GLN A 13 23.16 -9.58 16.50
N ASN A 14 21.93 -9.10 16.37
CA ASN A 14 20.95 -9.09 17.48
C ASN A 14 20.64 -10.50 17.99
N LEU A 15 20.53 -11.48 17.09
CA LEU A 15 20.31 -12.88 17.46
C LEU A 15 21.50 -13.43 18.25
N ALA A 16 22.72 -13.15 17.79
CA ALA A 16 23.96 -13.61 18.45
C ALA A 16 24.11 -13.00 19.87
N GLU A 17 23.84 -11.70 20.02
CA GLU A 17 23.86 -11.01 21.33
C GLU A 17 22.86 -11.64 22.33
N LYS A 18 21.73 -12.15 21.83
CA LYS A 18 20.71 -12.82 22.64
C LYS A 18 20.88 -14.35 22.71
N GLN A 19 21.93 -14.88 22.13
CA GLN A 19 22.20 -16.33 22.05
C GLN A 19 21.06 -17.13 21.40
N ILE A 20 20.35 -16.52 20.45
CA ILE A 20 19.25 -17.16 19.71
C ILE A 20 19.81 -17.71 18.39
N VAL A 21 19.63 -19.01 18.17
CA VAL A 21 19.96 -19.67 16.90
C VAL A 21 18.82 -19.45 15.92
N PRO A 22 19.08 -18.88 14.72
CA PRO A 22 18.04 -18.74 13.72
C PRO A 22 17.52 -20.11 13.24
N ALA A 23 16.23 -20.19 12.96
CA ALA A 23 15.64 -21.39 12.38
C ALA A 23 16.24 -21.67 10.97
N PRO A 24 16.28 -22.93 10.53
CA PRO A 24 16.70 -23.26 9.18
C PRO A 24 15.76 -22.65 8.13
N GLU A 25 16.25 -22.52 6.91
CA GLU A 25 15.44 -22.02 5.79
C GLU A 25 14.17 -22.85 5.62
N ALA A 26 13.07 -22.18 5.36
CA ALA A 26 11.79 -22.83 5.15
C ALA A 26 11.77 -23.60 3.81
N GLY A 27 11.09 -24.74 3.75
CA GLY A 27 10.91 -25.49 2.51
C GLY A 27 10.16 -24.65 1.44
N LYS A 28 10.43 -24.97 0.16
CA LYS A 28 9.92 -24.24 -1.03
C LYS A 28 8.41 -23.91 -0.96
N SER A 29 7.56 -24.87 -0.61
CA SER A 29 6.11 -24.65 -0.53
C SER A 29 5.75 -23.54 0.48
N ARG A 30 6.41 -23.53 1.64
CA ARG A 30 6.21 -22.48 2.66
C ARG A 30 6.74 -21.12 2.21
N LEU A 31 7.89 -21.10 1.52
CA LEU A 31 8.45 -19.88 0.95
C LEU A 31 7.50 -19.27 -0.08
N LEU A 32 7.01 -20.09 -1.03
CA LEU A 32 6.06 -19.60 -2.05
C LEU A 32 4.77 -19.09 -1.42
N ARG A 33 4.23 -19.80 -0.42
CA ARG A 33 3.03 -19.37 0.29
C ARG A 33 3.22 -18.01 0.96
N ARG A 34 4.35 -17.80 1.68
CA ARG A 34 4.65 -16.52 2.32
C ARG A 34 4.77 -15.41 1.28
N LEU A 35 5.56 -15.65 0.23
CA LEU A 35 5.78 -14.70 -0.84
C LEU A 35 4.47 -14.27 -1.53
N ALA A 36 3.59 -15.23 -1.83
CA ALA A 36 2.30 -14.94 -2.45
C ALA A 36 1.41 -14.08 -1.55
N PHE A 37 1.30 -14.40 -0.26
CA PHE A 37 0.55 -13.56 0.68
C PHE A 37 1.14 -12.16 0.87
N ASP A 38 2.46 -12.05 0.90
CA ASP A 38 3.13 -10.76 1.08
C ASP A 38 2.91 -9.86 -0.15
N LEU A 39 3.05 -10.40 -1.37
CA LEU A 39 3.01 -9.60 -2.59
C LEU A 39 1.61 -9.46 -3.20
N THR A 40 0.72 -10.42 -3.02
CA THR A 40 -0.62 -10.39 -3.65
C THR A 40 -1.78 -10.52 -2.67
N GLY A 41 -1.51 -10.89 -1.41
CA GLY A 41 -2.55 -11.16 -0.43
C GLY A 41 -3.32 -12.48 -0.67
N LEU A 42 -2.96 -13.24 -1.70
CA LEU A 42 -3.64 -14.46 -2.13
C LEU A 42 -2.76 -15.70 -1.94
N PRO A 43 -3.33 -16.88 -1.63
CA PRO A 43 -2.56 -18.11 -1.63
C PRO A 43 -2.15 -18.51 -3.06
N PRO A 44 -1.00 -19.18 -3.24
CA PRO A 44 -0.67 -19.75 -4.53
C PRO A 44 -1.63 -20.92 -4.85
N THR A 45 -1.89 -21.13 -6.15
CA THR A 45 -2.69 -22.30 -6.57
C THR A 45 -1.91 -23.61 -6.41
N PRO A 46 -2.59 -24.76 -6.36
CA PRO A 46 -1.92 -26.06 -6.32
C PRO A 46 -0.94 -26.27 -7.48
N GLU A 47 -1.30 -25.80 -8.68
CA GLU A 47 -0.50 -25.88 -9.90
C GLU A 47 0.77 -25.02 -9.79
N GLU A 48 0.68 -23.82 -9.26
CA GLU A 48 1.81 -22.93 -8.99
C GLU A 48 2.78 -23.55 -7.97
N VAL A 49 2.24 -24.18 -6.92
CA VAL A 49 3.05 -24.89 -5.93
C VAL A 49 3.77 -26.06 -6.58
N ALA A 50 3.07 -26.90 -7.36
CA ALA A 50 3.66 -28.06 -8.04
C ALA A 50 4.76 -27.63 -9.03
N ALA A 51 4.51 -26.60 -9.82
CA ALA A 51 5.48 -26.05 -10.77
C ALA A 51 6.74 -25.53 -10.07
N PHE A 52 6.60 -24.79 -8.97
CA PHE A 52 7.73 -24.28 -8.21
C PHE A 52 8.52 -25.39 -7.52
N LEU A 53 7.87 -26.43 -6.98
CA LEU A 53 8.53 -27.57 -6.38
C LEU A 53 9.38 -28.35 -7.41
N ALA A 54 8.87 -28.48 -8.63
CA ALA A 54 9.55 -29.15 -9.75
C ALA A 54 10.69 -28.32 -10.35
N ASP A 55 10.71 -26.98 -10.14
CA ASP A 55 11.77 -26.11 -10.68
C ASP A 55 13.07 -26.23 -9.88
N GLY A 56 14.03 -27.01 -10.40
CA GLY A 56 15.36 -27.19 -9.82
C GLY A 56 16.42 -26.20 -10.32
N ARG A 57 16.06 -25.25 -11.19
CA ARG A 57 17.01 -24.32 -11.79
C ARG A 57 17.48 -23.25 -10.80
N PRO A 58 18.71 -22.75 -10.89
CA PRO A 58 19.16 -21.58 -10.11
C PRO A 58 18.21 -20.40 -10.31
N GLY A 59 17.95 -19.62 -9.27
CA GLY A 59 17.06 -18.46 -9.33
C GLY A 59 15.56 -18.81 -9.43
N ALA A 60 15.16 -20.02 -9.06
CA ALA A 60 13.74 -20.43 -9.07
C ALA A 60 12.85 -19.57 -8.16
N TYR A 61 13.38 -19.16 -7.01
CA TYR A 61 12.66 -18.30 -6.07
C TYR A 61 12.52 -16.87 -6.62
N GLU A 62 13.58 -16.31 -7.14
CA GLU A 62 13.61 -14.98 -7.75
C GLU A 62 12.60 -14.87 -8.91
N ARG A 63 12.49 -15.92 -9.73
CA ARG A 63 11.45 -15.96 -10.77
C ARG A 63 10.03 -15.92 -10.22
N GLN A 64 9.77 -16.49 -9.05
CA GLN A 64 8.46 -16.35 -8.41
C GLN A 64 8.25 -14.93 -7.86
N VAL A 65 9.31 -14.30 -7.33
CA VAL A 65 9.26 -12.89 -6.91
C VAL A 65 8.88 -12.01 -8.10
N ASP A 66 9.61 -12.12 -9.22
CA ASP A 66 9.36 -11.31 -10.43
C ASP A 66 7.94 -11.53 -10.98
N ARG A 67 7.49 -12.78 -11.02
CA ARG A 67 6.13 -13.13 -11.47
C ARG A 67 5.06 -12.48 -10.61
N LEU A 68 5.21 -12.52 -9.29
CA LEU A 68 4.21 -11.96 -8.36
C LEU A 68 4.26 -10.43 -8.34
N LEU A 69 5.43 -9.82 -8.47
CA LEU A 69 5.56 -8.37 -8.63
C LEU A 69 4.92 -7.85 -9.93
N ALA A 70 4.90 -8.67 -10.98
CA ALA A 70 4.24 -8.34 -12.25
C ALA A 70 2.73 -8.63 -12.25
N SER A 71 2.19 -9.19 -11.20
CA SER A 71 0.76 -9.47 -11.07
C SER A 71 -0.04 -8.20 -10.81
N ALA A 72 -1.23 -8.09 -11.41
CA ALA A 72 -2.18 -7.01 -11.10
C ALA A 72 -2.58 -6.98 -9.61
N HIS A 73 -2.60 -8.13 -8.95
CA HIS A 73 -2.89 -8.26 -7.52
C HIS A 73 -1.81 -7.65 -6.62
N TYR A 74 -0.60 -7.39 -7.15
CA TYR A 74 0.43 -6.67 -6.40
C TYR A 74 -0.02 -5.25 -6.02
N GLY A 75 -0.54 -4.50 -7.00
CA GLY A 75 -1.07 -3.16 -6.73
C GLY A 75 -2.27 -3.19 -5.79
N GLU A 76 -3.17 -4.16 -5.93
CA GLU A 76 -4.31 -4.33 -5.02
C GLU A 76 -3.83 -4.57 -3.58
N ARG A 77 -2.81 -5.43 -3.40
CA ARG A 77 -2.23 -5.72 -2.09
C ARG A 77 -1.51 -4.53 -1.47
N MET A 78 -0.67 -3.84 -2.25
CA MET A 78 0.10 -2.69 -1.76
C MET A 78 -0.79 -1.47 -1.50
N ALA A 79 -1.84 -1.28 -2.30
CA ALA A 79 -2.80 -0.21 -2.12
C ALA A 79 -3.48 -0.23 -0.76
N VAL A 80 -3.69 -1.40 -0.15
CA VAL A 80 -4.32 -1.52 1.19
C VAL A 80 -3.57 -0.69 2.22
N TRP A 81 -2.24 -0.74 2.24
CA TRP A 81 -1.42 0.01 3.18
C TRP A 81 -1.52 1.52 2.98
N TRP A 82 -1.50 1.95 1.73
CA TRP A 82 -1.64 3.37 1.42
C TRP A 82 -3.06 3.87 1.68
N LEU A 83 -4.07 3.11 1.32
CA LEU A 83 -5.48 3.47 1.53
C LEU A 83 -5.81 3.58 3.01
N ASP A 84 -5.21 2.76 3.87
CA ASP A 84 -5.35 2.85 5.32
C ASP A 84 -4.73 4.17 5.84
N VAL A 85 -3.49 4.48 5.46
CA VAL A 85 -2.83 5.74 5.81
C VAL A 85 -3.60 6.95 5.27
N ALA A 86 -4.13 6.87 4.04
CA ALA A 86 -4.95 7.90 3.42
C ALA A 86 -6.36 7.99 4.02
N ARG A 87 -6.76 7.03 4.86
CA ARG A 87 -8.09 6.93 5.48
C ARG A 87 -9.21 6.81 4.46
N PHE A 88 -8.94 6.03 3.39
CA PHE A 88 -9.93 5.75 2.36
C PHE A 88 -11.11 4.95 2.92
N THR A 89 -12.32 5.34 2.54
CA THR A 89 -13.55 4.59 2.83
C THR A 89 -14.55 4.81 1.71
N ASP A 90 -15.41 3.84 1.46
CA ASP A 90 -16.48 3.92 0.46
C ASP A 90 -17.70 4.69 0.95
N THR A 91 -17.70 5.14 2.20
CA THR A 91 -18.81 5.87 2.84
C THR A 91 -18.35 7.21 3.43
N VAL A 92 -19.29 8.07 3.84
CA VAL A 92 -18.96 9.35 4.48
C VAL A 92 -18.39 9.18 5.89
N GLY A 93 -18.59 8.02 6.53
CA GLY A 93 -18.05 7.67 7.84
C GLY A 93 -18.65 8.44 9.02
N PHE A 94 -19.70 9.24 8.79
CA PHE A 94 -20.27 10.08 9.83
C PHE A 94 -21.80 10.22 9.64
N HIS A 95 -22.55 10.23 10.78
CA HIS A 95 -23.99 10.30 10.85
C HIS A 95 -24.66 9.24 9.96
N GLY A 96 -25.45 9.56 8.97
CA GLY A 96 -26.16 8.60 8.12
C GLY A 96 -25.29 7.66 7.27
N ASP A 97 -23.97 7.81 7.31
CA ASP A 97 -22.97 6.95 6.68
C ASP A 97 -23.30 6.55 5.22
N GLN A 98 -23.69 7.53 4.42
CA GLN A 98 -24.06 7.29 3.03
C GLN A 98 -22.84 6.93 2.17
N ASN A 99 -23.06 6.11 1.14
CA ASN A 99 -22.03 5.76 0.16
C ASN A 99 -21.48 6.99 -0.55
N GLN A 100 -20.18 6.98 -0.82
CA GLN A 100 -19.45 7.95 -1.64
C GLN A 100 -18.87 7.30 -2.89
N ARG A 101 -18.96 8.01 -4.01
CA ARG A 101 -18.32 7.57 -5.27
C ARG A 101 -16.89 8.06 -5.34
N ILE A 102 -16.04 7.59 -4.43
CA ILE A 102 -14.62 7.96 -4.38
C ILE A 102 -13.68 6.83 -4.87
N PHE A 103 -14.24 5.72 -5.32
CA PHE A 103 -13.50 4.57 -5.83
C PHE A 103 -12.46 4.90 -6.93
N PRO A 104 -12.60 5.96 -7.78
CA PRO A 104 -11.55 6.28 -8.74
C PRO A 104 -10.20 6.58 -8.08
N TYR A 105 -10.18 7.16 -6.88
CA TYR A 105 -8.94 7.36 -6.13
C TYR A 105 -8.29 6.03 -5.73
N ARG A 106 -9.08 5.05 -5.28
CA ARG A 106 -8.58 3.70 -5.00
C ARG A 106 -7.93 3.09 -6.24
N ASP A 107 -8.61 3.17 -7.37
CA ASP A 107 -8.12 2.63 -8.63
C ASP A 107 -6.82 3.32 -9.08
N TYR A 108 -6.72 4.65 -8.88
CA TYR A 108 -5.47 5.39 -9.08
C TYR A 108 -4.33 4.83 -8.23
N VAL A 109 -4.56 4.58 -6.93
CA VAL A 109 -3.54 4.05 -6.02
C VAL A 109 -3.09 2.65 -6.47
N ILE A 110 -4.01 1.76 -6.80
CA ILE A 110 -3.71 0.42 -7.32
C ILE A 110 -2.84 0.50 -8.57
N ASN A 111 -3.25 1.32 -9.53
CA ASN A 111 -2.52 1.51 -10.79
C ASN A 111 -1.13 2.11 -10.56
N ALA A 112 -1.00 3.05 -9.63
CA ALA A 112 0.29 3.66 -9.29
C ALA A 112 1.29 2.62 -8.75
N PHE A 113 0.85 1.70 -7.88
CA PHE A 113 1.69 0.60 -7.40
C PHE A 113 2.04 -0.38 -8.52
N ASN A 114 1.08 -0.78 -9.35
CA ASN A 114 1.33 -1.68 -10.47
C ASN A 114 2.28 -1.07 -11.53
N ALA A 115 2.21 0.25 -11.72
CA ALA A 115 3.11 0.97 -12.61
C ALA A 115 4.47 1.29 -11.97
N ASN A 116 4.69 0.90 -10.70
CA ASN A 116 5.87 1.28 -9.91
C ASN A 116 6.15 2.79 -10.01
N LYS A 117 5.09 3.61 -9.86
CA LYS A 117 5.16 5.07 -9.96
C LYS A 117 6.16 5.60 -8.92
N ARG A 118 7.04 6.51 -9.32
CA ARG A 118 8.01 7.13 -8.40
C ARG A 118 7.29 7.82 -7.25
N PHE A 119 7.82 7.67 -6.05
CA PHE A 119 7.18 8.20 -4.83
C PHE A 119 7.04 9.73 -4.84
N ASP A 120 8.01 10.45 -5.39
CA ASP A 120 7.94 11.91 -5.54
C ASP A 120 6.78 12.33 -6.46
N GLN A 121 6.59 11.64 -7.58
CA GLN A 121 5.47 11.91 -8.49
C GLN A 121 4.14 11.48 -7.88
N PHE A 122 4.08 10.33 -7.23
CA PHE A 122 2.90 9.85 -6.51
C PHE A 122 2.46 10.85 -5.43
N THR A 123 3.41 11.44 -4.70
CA THR A 123 3.16 12.48 -3.71
C THR A 123 2.63 13.77 -4.35
N LEU A 124 3.33 14.25 -5.37
CA LEU A 124 2.95 15.48 -6.08
C LEU A 124 1.54 15.40 -6.67
N GLU A 125 1.21 14.29 -7.30
CA GLU A 125 -0.11 14.09 -7.92
C GLU A 125 -1.24 14.07 -6.89
N GLN A 126 -1.03 13.49 -5.71
CA GLN A 126 -2.04 13.45 -4.66
C GLN A 126 -2.24 14.80 -3.96
N LEU A 127 -1.18 15.57 -3.77
CA LEU A 127 -1.27 16.85 -3.08
C LEU A 127 -1.67 18.00 -4.00
N ALA A 128 -1.23 17.97 -5.26
CA ALA A 128 -1.34 19.09 -6.19
C ALA A 128 -1.51 18.67 -7.67
N GLY A 129 -2.03 17.47 -7.93
CA GLY A 129 -2.16 16.95 -9.30
C GLY A 129 -3.03 17.80 -10.22
N ASP A 130 -4.05 18.45 -9.69
CA ASP A 130 -4.94 19.37 -10.41
C ASP A 130 -4.29 20.73 -10.73
N LEU A 131 -3.20 21.07 -10.06
CA LEU A 131 -2.42 22.31 -10.26
C LEU A 131 -1.28 22.14 -11.26
N LEU A 132 -1.04 20.91 -11.76
CA LEU A 132 -0.02 20.65 -12.76
C LEU A 132 -0.36 21.31 -14.12
N PRO A 133 0.63 21.69 -14.93
CA PRO A 133 0.38 22.16 -16.28
C PRO A 133 -0.37 21.09 -17.10
N ASN A 134 -1.56 21.40 -17.63
CA ASN A 134 -2.40 20.50 -18.39
C ASN A 134 -2.63 19.13 -17.71
N PRO A 135 -3.19 19.09 -16.50
CA PRO A 135 -3.29 17.88 -15.71
C PRO A 135 -4.17 16.84 -16.42
N THR A 136 -3.72 15.59 -16.40
CA THR A 136 -4.50 14.45 -16.89
C THR A 136 -5.69 14.16 -15.99
N SER A 137 -6.64 13.35 -16.46
CA SER A 137 -7.76 12.88 -15.63
C SER A 137 -7.27 12.09 -14.42
N GLU A 138 -6.23 11.26 -14.59
CA GLU A 138 -5.63 10.48 -13.52
C GLU A 138 -5.00 11.38 -12.43
N GLN A 139 -4.28 12.43 -12.83
CA GLN A 139 -3.69 13.41 -11.90
C GLN A 139 -4.75 14.18 -11.11
N ARG A 140 -5.88 14.51 -11.74
CA ARG A 140 -7.02 15.11 -11.04
C ARG A 140 -7.69 14.13 -10.08
N VAL A 141 -7.81 12.85 -10.45
CA VAL A 141 -8.33 11.80 -9.57
C VAL A 141 -7.43 11.61 -8.35
N ALA A 142 -6.11 11.68 -8.53
CA ALA A 142 -5.14 11.57 -7.44
C ALA A 142 -5.40 12.60 -6.32
N THR A 143 -5.82 13.83 -6.66
CA THR A 143 -6.16 14.86 -5.65
C THR A 143 -7.38 14.53 -4.82
N GLY A 144 -8.08 13.43 -5.14
CA GLY A 144 -9.08 12.82 -4.27
C GLY A 144 -8.57 12.56 -2.85
N TYR A 145 -7.25 12.37 -2.68
CA TYR A 145 -6.61 12.32 -1.36
C TYR A 145 -7.04 13.46 -0.43
N ASN A 146 -7.12 14.68 -0.93
CA ASN A 146 -7.51 15.86 -0.17
C ASN A 146 -9.00 15.89 0.24
N ARG A 147 -9.78 14.90 -0.20
CA ARG A 147 -11.21 14.72 0.10
C ARG A 147 -11.51 13.51 0.97
N LEU A 148 -10.49 12.75 1.37
CA LEU A 148 -10.60 11.57 2.23
C LEU A 148 -10.71 11.97 3.70
N ASN A 149 -11.82 12.61 4.05
CA ASN A 149 -12.13 12.95 5.43
C ASN A 149 -13.61 12.62 5.70
N MET A 150 -13.92 12.32 6.95
CA MET A 150 -15.32 12.17 7.35
C MET A 150 -16.09 13.45 7.03
N MET A 151 -17.25 13.31 6.38
CA MET A 151 -18.10 14.43 6.02
C MET A 151 -19.47 14.30 6.68
N THR A 152 -19.95 15.42 7.25
CA THR A 152 -21.34 15.46 7.68
C THR A 152 -22.27 15.79 6.52
N ARG A 153 -23.44 15.17 6.53
CA ARG A 153 -24.58 15.54 5.67
C ARG A 153 -25.81 15.84 6.52
N GLU A 154 -25.60 16.20 7.76
CA GLU A 154 -26.64 16.54 8.71
C GLU A 154 -27.19 17.93 8.42
N GLY A 155 -28.52 18.08 8.39
CA GLY A 155 -29.20 19.34 8.08
C GLY A 155 -28.98 20.44 9.13
N GLY A 156 -28.61 20.10 10.36
CA GLY A 156 -28.29 21.01 11.46
C GLY A 156 -26.82 21.38 11.57
N ALA A 157 -25.95 20.89 10.68
CA ALA A 157 -24.51 21.14 10.74
C ALA A 157 -24.19 22.62 10.53
N GLN A 158 -23.26 23.15 11.34
CA GLN A 158 -22.79 24.53 11.22
C GLN A 158 -21.64 24.59 10.20
N PRO A 159 -21.78 25.27 9.04
CA PRO A 159 -20.79 25.22 7.97
C PRO A 159 -19.38 25.67 8.40
N ALA A 160 -19.28 26.72 9.21
CA ALA A 160 -18.00 27.24 9.68
C ALA A 160 -17.26 26.24 10.59
N GLU A 161 -17.98 25.53 11.45
CA GLU A 161 -17.39 24.49 12.31
C GLU A 161 -16.82 23.34 11.48
N TYR A 162 -17.59 22.83 10.52
CA TYR A 162 -17.14 21.70 9.71
C TYR A 162 -16.04 22.08 8.74
N LEU A 163 -16.02 23.30 8.22
CA LEU A 163 -14.91 23.80 7.41
C LEU A 163 -13.58 23.78 8.20
N ALA A 164 -13.63 24.22 9.45
CA ALA A 164 -12.45 24.18 10.35
C ALA A 164 -12.02 22.74 10.66
N LYS A 165 -12.99 21.85 10.97
CA LYS A 165 -12.72 20.43 11.22
C LYS A 165 -12.08 19.76 10.00
N TYR A 166 -12.62 19.96 8.81
CA TYR A 166 -12.08 19.38 7.57
C TYR A 166 -10.69 19.93 7.23
N GLY A 167 -10.43 21.20 7.50
CA GLY A 167 -9.09 21.78 7.37
C GLY A 167 -8.08 21.12 8.28
N ALA A 168 -8.42 20.97 9.57
CA ALA A 168 -7.58 20.30 10.55
C ALA A 168 -7.33 18.82 10.18
N GLU A 169 -8.36 18.11 9.71
CA GLU A 169 -8.25 16.72 9.29
C GLU A 169 -7.31 16.53 8.09
N ARG A 170 -7.35 17.45 7.10
CA ARG A 170 -6.40 17.39 5.97
C ARG A 170 -4.96 17.60 6.42
N VAL A 171 -4.72 18.55 7.33
CA VAL A 171 -3.37 18.77 7.89
C VAL A 171 -2.88 17.52 8.61
N ARG A 172 -3.71 16.91 9.46
CA ARG A 172 -3.36 15.65 10.14
C ARG A 172 -3.07 14.52 9.16
N ALA A 173 -3.89 14.37 8.11
CA ALA A 173 -3.70 13.33 7.10
C ALA A 173 -2.35 13.47 6.39
N VAL A 174 -1.99 14.70 5.98
CA VAL A 174 -0.70 14.97 5.36
C VAL A 174 0.44 14.72 6.35
N ALA A 175 0.30 15.19 7.60
CA ALA A 175 1.31 14.97 8.62
C ALA A 175 1.54 13.49 8.89
N ALA A 176 0.49 12.69 9.01
CA ALA A 176 0.59 11.25 9.23
C ALA A 176 1.22 10.53 8.02
N ALA A 177 0.79 10.85 6.80
CA ALA A 177 1.21 10.14 5.60
C ALA A 177 2.66 10.42 5.19
N TRP A 178 3.13 11.67 5.33
CA TRP A 178 4.46 12.06 4.82
C TRP A 178 5.47 12.39 5.89
N PHE A 179 5.04 12.79 7.10
CA PHE A 179 5.95 13.16 8.19
C PHE A 179 5.94 12.16 9.35
N GLY A 180 5.06 11.15 9.32
CA GLY A 180 4.91 10.20 10.41
C GLY A 180 4.54 10.88 11.74
N SER A 181 3.85 12.03 11.67
CA SER A 181 3.46 12.85 12.82
C SER A 181 1.94 12.86 12.98
N THR A 182 1.48 12.73 14.21
CA THR A 182 0.04 12.74 14.59
C THR A 182 -0.30 13.95 15.44
#